data_a63b168d543a4806aba64bf06d4791dd
#
_entry.id   a63b168d543a4806aba64bf06d4791dd
#
_cell.length_a   1.000
_cell.length_b   1.000
_cell.length_c   1.000
_cell.angle_alpha   90.00
_cell.angle_beta   90.00
_cell.angle_gamma   90.00
#
_symmetry.space_group_name_H-M   'P 1'
#
loop_
_entity.id
_entity.type
_entity.pdbx_description
1 polymer ?
#
loop_
_entity_poly.entity_id
_entity_poly.type
_entity_poly.pdbx_seq_one_letter_code
_entity_poly.pdbx_strand_id
1 'polypeptide(L)'
;MELTEKPQSGHEYAETLLAAANKEQRGKLTVFLGAAAGVGKTCSMLQEAHARLREGTDIVLGLVLTHERKETAALLEGLPRIPEQEIEYHGKTLQEMDLDAILRRRPQLVVVDELAHSNVPGSRHQRRYQDVEELLAAGIDVYTAVNIQHIESLNDVVAQITGSIVRETVPDAFFELADDIRLIDIPPKELLQRLKEGKVYRPQQAQQALRGFFRQGNISALRELALRFTARHVDQDMLAYMRLHKIEGPWPASGKVMVCVSASPFSAQLIRAAQRLAQGLHAEFLAVHIETPERRFPHGDKERERLWRNLNLAKELGGQILTTAGTDFVETVLQIAVRENVTAIVVGKSGPRRWYEIGRKTLVDRLIYRSGFIHVYVIQGREEEEKSPVITTAVPQQQAGWRQYVGALAAVVITTGLCYVFRGQLELVNISLLYLLPVLLTAAWWGRSTAYVTALFCVLGFDFLFLEPIFTFTIYDIRYLWSFLIFGLVAFLVGGKTESLRRELESTRRRESNVNSLYRFSSRIAAVDDAVTIMEEFVSHVGRELQRTVLILLPESKVLRLQACYAVQQEDAEFQLPPSEYAVAAWVQE
;
A
#
# COMPACT_ATOMS: atom_id res chain seq x y z
N MET A 1 -32.69 1.51 -1.14
CA MET A 1 -31.53 1.28 -2.04
C MET A 1 -30.40 0.86 -1.11
N GLU A 2 -30.35 -0.45 -0.83
CA GLU A 2 -29.46 -1.07 0.15
C GLU A 2 -28.02 -1.03 -0.37
N LEU A 3 -27.17 -0.34 0.39
CA LEU A 3 -25.73 -0.36 0.20
C LEU A 3 -25.20 -1.67 0.78
N THR A 4 -24.85 -2.60 -0.09
CA THR A 4 -24.09 -3.80 0.26
C THR A 4 -22.72 -3.39 0.80
N GLU A 5 -22.55 -3.44 2.12
CA GLU A 5 -21.27 -3.27 2.82
C GLU A 5 -20.25 -4.31 2.32
N LYS A 6 -19.12 -3.83 1.83
CA LYS A 6 -18.00 -4.70 1.43
C LYS A 6 -17.23 -5.20 2.66
N PRO A 7 -16.85 -6.49 2.74
CA PRO A 7 -16.31 -7.12 3.95
C PRO A 7 -14.91 -6.62 4.41
N GLN A 8 -14.19 -5.83 3.63
CA GLN A 8 -12.87 -5.30 4.02
C GLN A 8 -12.93 -4.10 4.97
N SER A 9 -13.98 -3.29 4.94
CA SER A 9 -14.16 -2.17 5.87
C SER A 9 -14.53 -2.64 7.29
N GLY A 10 -15.11 -3.81 7.43
CA GLY A 10 -15.48 -4.38 8.72
C GLY A 10 -14.29 -4.85 9.54
N HIS A 11 -13.28 -5.42 8.93
CA HIS A 11 -12.09 -5.94 9.64
C HIS A 11 -11.20 -4.81 10.15
N GLU A 12 -10.93 -3.81 9.32
CA GLU A 12 -10.14 -2.62 9.69
C GLU A 12 -10.82 -1.79 10.79
N TYR A 13 -12.14 -1.68 10.73
CA TYR A 13 -12.94 -1.02 11.78
C TYR A 13 -12.94 -1.81 13.09
N ALA A 14 -13.06 -3.13 13.03
CA ALA A 14 -12.97 -4.00 14.19
C ALA A 14 -11.60 -3.94 14.87
N GLU A 15 -10.51 -3.90 14.08
CA GLU A 15 -9.16 -3.71 14.61
C GLU A 15 -8.98 -2.34 15.29
N THR A 16 -9.54 -1.28 14.68
CA THR A 16 -9.50 0.07 15.26
C THR A 16 -10.29 0.15 16.59
N LEU A 17 -11.45 -0.52 16.65
CA LEU A 17 -12.23 -0.61 17.88
C LEU A 17 -11.54 -1.43 18.98
N LEU A 18 -10.89 -2.54 18.62
CA LEU A 18 -10.11 -3.36 19.54
C LEU A 18 -8.90 -2.57 20.08
N ALA A 19 -8.20 -1.83 19.22
CA ALA A 19 -7.10 -0.97 19.64
C ALA A 19 -7.58 0.16 20.57
N ALA A 20 -8.72 0.77 20.29
CA ALA A 20 -9.33 1.79 21.15
C ALA A 20 -9.75 1.20 22.52
N ALA A 21 -10.40 0.03 22.53
CA ALA A 21 -10.80 -0.66 23.76
C ALA A 21 -9.58 -1.08 24.61
N ASN A 22 -8.51 -1.55 24.00
CA ASN A 22 -7.26 -1.87 24.69
C ASN A 22 -6.61 -0.60 25.26
N LYS A 23 -6.70 0.52 24.55
CA LYS A 23 -6.20 1.82 24.99
C LYS A 23 -6.97 2.36 26.22
N GLU A 24 -8.26 2.07 26.33
CA GLU A 24 -9.08 2.44 27.50
C GLU A 24 -8.81 1.59 28.75
N GLN A 25 -8.30 0.37 28.62
CA GLN A 25 -8.06 -0.54 29.74
C GLN A 25 -6.69 -0.38 30.40
N ARG A 26 -5.73 0.27 29.74
CA ARG A 26 -4.39 0.54 30.27
C ARG A 26 -4.26 1.96 30.81
N GLY A 27 -3.19 2.21 31.59
CA GLY A 27 -2.80 3.55 31.98
C GLY A 27 -2.41 4.43 30.78
N LYS A 28 -2.53 5.74 30.91
CA LYS A 28 -2.18 6.73 29.89
C LYS A 28 -0.71 7.08 29.92
N LEU A 29 -0.07 7.14 28.75
CA LEU A 29 1.32 7.52 28.60
C LEU A 29 1.45 8.95 28.04
N THR A 30 2.06 9.84 28.83
CA THR A 30 2.48 11.16 28.34
C THR A 30 4.00 11.23 28.26
N VAL A 31 4.53 11.49 27.07
CA VAL A 31 5.97 11.58 26.80
C VAL A 31 6.39 13.04 26.63
N PHE A 32 7.30 13.52 27.47
CA PHE A 32 7.94 14.83 27.33
C PHE A 32 9.18 14.69 26.44
N LEU A 33 9.04 15.05 25.17
CA LEU A 33 10.09 14.95 24.16
C LEU A 33 10.89 16.24 24.06
N GLY A 34 12.20 16.13 23.91
CA GLY A 34 13.05 17.29 23.65
C GLY A 34 14.15 17.00 22.66
N ALA A 35 14.65 18.05 22.00
CA ALA A 35 15.73 17.95 21.02
C ALA A 35 17.07 17.51 21.65
N ALA A 36 17.32 17.88 22.91
CA ALA A 36 18.57 17.57 23.62
C ALA A 36 18.39 17.68 25.14
N ALA A 37 19.43 17.30 25.87
CA ALA A 37 19.50 17.57 27.32
C ALA A 37 19.51 19.08 27.61
N GLY A 38 18.82 19.51 28.68
CA GLY A 38 18.80 20.91 29.12
C GLY A 38 17.67 21.77 28.51
N VAL A 39 16.81 21.24 27.66
CA VAL A 39 15.64 21.99 27.11
C VAL A 39 14.55 22.21 28.17
N GLY A 40 14.56 21.49 29.32
CA GLY A 40 13.62 21.69 30.41
C GLY A 40 12.54 20.60 30.54
N LYS A 41 12.68 19.44 29.90
CA LYS A 41 11.70 18.32 29.95
C LYS A 41 11.31 17.94 31.37
N THR A 42 12.28 17.59 32.20
CA THR A 42 12.06 17.18 33.60
C THR A 42 11.36 18.26 34.39
N CYS A 43 11.73 19.54 34.22
CA CYS A 43 11.05 20.66 34.88
C CYS A 43 9.58 20.79 34.46
N SER A 44 9.32 20.72 33.16
CA SER A 44 7.93 20.79 32.61
C SER A 44 7.09 19.60 33.11
N MET A 45 7.68 18.40 33.12
CA MET A 45 7.03 17.19 33.61
C MET A 45 6.66 17.30 35.10
N LEU A 46 7.58 17.82 35.96
CA LEU A 46 7.32 18.04 37.38
C LEU A 46 6.30 19.16 37.64
N GLN A 47 6.34 20.23 36.86
CA GLN A 47 5.31 21.31 36.93
C GLN A 47 3.92 20.79 36.64
N GLU A 48 3.80 19.94 35.61
CA GLU A 48 2.53 19.30 35.28
C GLU A 48 2.09 18.33 36.38
N ALA A 49 3.03 17.56 36.96
CA ALA A 49 2.74 16.69 38.10
C ALA A 49 2.19 17.48 39.30
N HIS A 50 2.78 18.63 39.58
CA HIS A 50 2.25 19.53 40.64
C HIS A 50 0.84 20.07 40.32
N ALA A 51 0.54 20.35 39.03
CA ALA A 51 -0.77 20.78 38.63
C ALA A 51 -1.79 19.67 38.89
N ARG A 52 -1.49 18.44 38.47
CA ARG A 52 -2.33 17.25 38.70
C ARG A 52 -2.51 16.91 40.18
N LEU A 53 -1.45 17.06 40.99
CA LEU A 53 -1.55 16.87 42.45
C LEU A 53 -2.54 17.85 43.07
N ARG A 54 -2.51 19.11 42.63
CA ARG A 54 -3.47 20.14 43.10
C ARG A 54 -4.91 19.84 42.68
N GLU A 55 -5.10 19.13 41.58
CA GLU A 55 -6.40 18.64 41.11
C GLU A 55 -6.88 17.39 41.90
N GLY A 56 -6.05 16.88 42.83
CA GLY A 56 -6.38 15.74 43.67
C GLY A 56 -5.99 14.38 43.09
N THR A 57 -5.20 14.35 42.00
CA THR A 57 -4.68 13.09 41.44
C THR A 57 -3.66 12.46 42.38
N ASP A 58 -3.74 11.17 42.68
CA ASP A 58 -2.76 10.43 43.45
C ASP A 58 -1.48 10.19 42.62
N ILE A 59 -0.42 10.95 42.90
CA ILE A 59 0.82 10.95 42.14
C ILE A 59 1.96 10.47 42.98
N VAL A 60 2.89 9.73 42.35
CA VAL A 60 4.19 9.43 42.99
C VAL A 60 5.34 9.66 42.01
N LEU A 61 6.48 10.05 42.55
CA LEU A 61 7.75 10.03 41.85
C LEU A 61 8.34 8.63 41.94
N GLY A 62 8.42 7.92 40.79
CA GLY A 62 9.07 6.62 40.67
C GLY A 62 10.59 6.77 40.60
N LEU A 63 11.05 7.56 39.61
CA LEU A 63 12.46 7.93 39.48
C LEU A 63 12.57 9.29 38.78
N VAL A 64 13.32 10.22 39.39
CA VAL A 64 13.60 11.51 38.75
C VAL A 64 15.04 11.91 39.09
N LEU A 65 15.86 12.08 38.05
CA LEU A 65 17.24 12.47 38.19
C LEU A 65 17.39 13.99 38.14
N THR A 66 17.83 14.59 39.26
CA THR A 66 18.03 16.05 39.32
C THR A 66 19.32 16.51 38.66
N HIS A 67 20.30 15.63 38.48
CA HIS A 67 21.65 15.94 37.99
C HIS A 67 22.29 17.13 38.72
N GLU A 68 22.04 17.24 40.05
CA GLU A 68 22.49 18.32 40.90
C GLU A 68 21.97 19.73 40.53
N ARG A 69 20.88 19.80 39.75
CA ARG A 69 20.27 21.08 39.34
C ARG A 69 19.31 21.57 40.41
N LYS A 70 19.61 22.75 40.97
CA LYS A 70 18.82 23.35 42.07
C LYS A 70 17.35 23.59 41.65
N GLU A 71 17.11 24.01 40.40
CA GLU A 71 15.76 24.28 39.88
C GLU A 71 14.92 23.00 39.84
N THR A 72 15.49 21.87 39.36
CA THR A 72 14.82 20.58 39.34
C THR A 72 14.60 20.02 40.74
N ALA A 73 15.61 20.16 41.63
CA ALA A 73 15.50 19.70 43.01
C ALA A 73 14.39 20.43 43.78
N ALA A 74 14.23 21.73 43.59
CA ALA A 74 13.14 22.50 44.19
C ALA A 74 11.75 22.02 43.75
N LEU A 75 11.61 21.52 42.50
CA LEU A 75 10.35 20.99 41.99
C LEU A 75 10.01 19.58 42.50
N LEU A 76 10.93 18.89 43.19
CA LEU A 76 10.63 17.61 43.86
C LEU A 76 9.93 17.81 45.19
N GLU A 77 10.06 19.00 45.80
CA GLU A 77 9.45 19.30 47.08
C GLU A 77 7.93 19.27 46.98
N GLY A 78 7.26 18.58 47.89
CA GLY A 78 5.80 18.44 47.92
C GLY A 78 5.22 17.34 47.06
N LEU A 79 6.01 16.64 46.25
CA LEU A 79 5.56 15.45 45.52
C LEU A 79 5.91 14.18 46.30
N PRO A 80 4.94 13.26 46.52
CA PRO A 80 5.19 11.97 47.14
C PRO A 80 6.23 11.16 46.34
N ARG A 81 7.17 10.49 47.02
CA ARG A 81 8.24 9.73 46.38
C ARG A 81 8.26 8.30 46.88
N ILE A 82 8.47 7.35 46.01
CA ILE A 82 8.81 5.97 46.34
C ILE A 82 10.35 5.90 46.42
N PRO A 83 10.92 5.35 47.53
CA PRO A 83 12.36 5.16 47.62
C PRO A 83 12.89 4.29 46.49
N GLU A 84 14.06 4.64 45.99
CA GLU A 84 14.75 3.85 44.95
C GLU A 84 15.24 2.53 45.55
N GLN A 85 15.26 1.47 44.74
CA GLN A 85 15.82 0.19 45.11
C GLN A 85 17.35 0.24 44.97
N GLU A 86 18.05 -0.27 45.97
CA GLU A 86 19.50 -0.41 45.93
C GLU A 86 19.89 -1.78 45.39
N ILE A 87 20.68 -1.79 44.31
CA ILE A 87 21.16 -3.00 43.64
C ILE A 87 22.68 -3.02 43.71
N GLU A 88 23.26 -4.08 44.31
CA GLU A 88 24.70 -4.29 44.30
C GLU A 88 25.18 -4.86 42.97
N TYR A 89 26.06 -4.12 42.29
CA TYR A 89 26.64 -4.54 41.02
C TYR A 89 28.15 -4.24 41.00
N HIS A 90 28.99 -5.25 40.81
CA HIS A 90 30.45 -5.14 40.82
C HIS A 90 31.02 -4.37 42.05
N GLY A 91 30.46 -4.61 43.24
CA GLY A 91 30.91 -3.99 44.49
C GLY A 91 30.53 -2.50 44.64
N LYS A 92 29.61 -2.01 43.81
CA LYS A 92 28.99 -0.70 43.91
C LYS A 92 27.49 -0.83 44.12
N THR A 93 26.95 -0.03 45.02
CA THR A 93 25.51 0.10 45.17
C THR A 93 24.99 1.12 44.17
N LEU A 94 24.08 0.70 43.29
CA LEU A 94 23.43 1.53 42.30
C LEU A 94 21.94 1.67 42.66
N GLN A 95 21.36 2.83 42.37
CA GLN A 95 19.97 3.12 42.67
C GLN A 95 19.13 2.98 41.39
N GLU A 96 18.04 2.21 41.48
CA GLU A 96 17.08 2.01 40.40
C GLU A 96 15.65 2.23 40.89
N MET A 97 14.71 2.38 39.96
CA MET A 97 13.29 2.49 40.28
C MET A 97 12.78 1.20 40.94
N ASP A 98 12.13 1.31 42.10
CA ASP A 98 11.42 0.17 42.70
C ASP A 98 10.04 -0.04 42.04
N LEU A 99 10.07 -0.78 40.93
CA LEU A 99 8.87 -1.10 40.15
C LEU A 99 7.84 -1.87 40.99
N ASP A 100 8.29 -2.82 41.84
CA ASP A 100 7.41 -3.63 42.67
C ASP A 100 6.70 -2.79 43.74
N ALA A 101 7.39 -1.80 44.34
CA ALA A 101 6.78 -0.88 45.30
C ALA A 101 5.71 0.01 44.61
N ILE A 102 5.99 0.49 43.39
CA ILE A 102 5.01 1.28 42.60
C ILE A 102 3.77 0.43 42.30
N LEU A 103 3.95 -0.78 41.79
CA LEU A 103 2.85 -1.70 41.46
C LEU A 103 2.00 -2.07 42.71
N ARG A 104 2.63 -2.26 43.85
CA ARG A 104 1.91 -2.51 45.13
C ARG A 104 1.13 -1.29 45.61
N ARG A 105 1.71 -0.07 45.45
CA ARG A 105 1.07 1.19 45.86
C ARG A 105 -0.11 1.57 45.00
N ARG A 106 -0.06 1.23 43.67
CA ARG A 106 -1.05 1.54 42.67
C ARG A 106 -1.49 3.01 42.63
N PRO A 107 -0.54 3.96 42.43
CA PRO A 107 -0.90 5.37 42.25
C PRO A 107 -1.72 5.56 40.95
N GLN A 108 -2.42 6.68 40.85
CA GLN A 108 -3.08 7.04 39.57
C GLN A 108 -2.05 7.46 38.52
N LEU A 109 -0.98 8.18 38.95
CA LEU A 109 0.05 8.68 38.05
C LEU A 109 1.43 8.45 38.67
N VAL A 110 2.37 7.96 37.86
CA VAL A 110 3.78 7.85 38.24
C VAL A 110 4.66 8.69 37.29
N VAL A 111 5.65 9.34 37.86
CA VAL A 111 6.64 10.14 37.11
C VAL A 111 7.93 9.34 37.02
N VAL A 112 8.36 9.01 35.77
CA VAL A 112 9.55 8.21 35.48
C VAL A 112 10.41 8.95 34.45
N ASP A 113 11.54 9.50 34.89
CA ASP A 113 12.49 10.22 34.02
C ASP A 113 13.45 9.24 33.32
N GLU A 114 14.17 9.73 32.31
CA GLU A 114 15.17 8.99 31.53
C GLU A 114 14.67 7.66 30.94
N LEU A 115 13.63 7.71 30.13
CA LEU A 115 12.98 6.56 29.49
C LEU A 115 13.94 5.59 28.78
N ALA A 116 15.02 6.10 28.17
CA ALA A 116 15.97 5.30 27.40
C ALA A 116 17.02 4.56 28.24
N HIS A 117 17.00 4.75 29.57
CA HIS A 117 17.98 4.16 30.45
C HIS A 117 18.06 2.63 30.39
N SER A 118 19.27 2.09 30.46
CA SER A 118 19.51 0.65 30.61
C SER A 118 19.60 0.33 32.10
N ASN A 119 18.62 -0.41 32.61
CA ASN A 119 18.57 -0.79 34.02
C ASN A 119 19.79 -1.62 34.45
N VAL A 120 20.14 -1.56 35.70
CA VAL A 120 21.24 -2.34 36.26
C VAL A 120 20.98 -3.84 36.12
N PRO A 121 21.99 -4.65 35.72
CA PRO A 121 21.84 -6.10 35.69
C PRO A 121 21.37 -6.67 37.04
N GLY A 122 20.29 -7.43 37.03
CA GLY A 122 19.57 -7.89 38.22
C GLY A 122 18.22 -7.18 38.44
N SER A 123 17.95 -6.09 37.73
CA SER A 123 16.63 -5.50 37.67
C SER A 123 15.64 -6.42 36.93
N ARG A 124 14.34 -6.22 37.20
CA ARG A 124 13.26 -7.02 36.60
C ARG A 124 13.23 -6.94 35.06
N HIS A 125 13.45 -5.78 34.49
CA HIS A 125 13.60 -5.55 33.06
C HIS A 125 14.96 -4.97 32.73
N GLN A 126 15.43 -5.23 31.49
CA GLN A 126 16.72 -4.70 31.03
C GLN A 126 16.69 -3.21 30.68
N ARG A 127 15.50 -2.70 30.33
CA ARG A 127 15.27 -1.34 29.85
C ARG A 127 14.14 -0.67 30.59
N ARG A 128 14.30 0.61 30.92
CA ARG A 128 13.30 1.39 31.65
C ARG A 128 11.98 1.53 30.90
N TYR A 129 11.98 1.60 29.57
CA TYR A 129 10.74 1.63 28.83
C TYR A 129 9.89 0.36 29.04
N GLN A 130 10.49 -0.80 29.30
CA GLN A 130 9.78 -2.05 29.62
C GLN A 130 9.12 -1.99 31.03
N ASP A 131 9.77 -1.32 31.99
CA ASP A 131 9.14 -1.04 33.29
C ASP A 131 7.91 -0.15 33.10
N VAL A 132 8.01 0.87 32.23
CA VAL A 132 6.88 1.74 31.90
C VAL A 132 5.76 0.98 31.22
N GLU A 133 6.05 0.06 30.29
CA GLU A 133 5.04 -0.81 29.67
C GLU A 133 4.28 -1.63 30.72
N GLU A 134 4.96 -2.19 31.73
CA GLU A 134 4.31 -2.94 32.81
C GLU A 134 3.44 -2.03 33.69
N LEU A 135 3.87 -0.82 33.99
CA LEU A 135 3.05 0.16 34.73
C LEU A 135 1.77 0.51 33.98
N LEU A 136 1.89 0.77 32.66
CA LEU A 136 0.73 1.02 31.82
C LEU A 136 -0.24 -0.18 31.76
N ALA A 137 0.30 -1.39 31.64
CA ALA A 137 -0.49 -2.62 31.65
C ALA A 137 -1.23 -2.83 32.99
N ALA A 138 -0.66 -2.33 34.11
CA ALA A 138 -1.30 -2.35 35.43
C ALA A 138 -2.36 -1.24 35.61
N GLY A 139 -2.63 -0.40 34.59
CA GLY A 139 -3.61 0.67 34.62
C GLY A 139 -3.10 1.95 35.30
N ILE A 140 -1.79 2.13 35.44
CA ILE A 140 -1.16 3.31 36.07
C ILE A 140 -0.75 4.28 34.98
N ASP A 141 -1.16 5.54 35.07
CA ASP A 141 -0.73 6.60 34.16
C ASP A 141 0.76 6.89 34.36
N VAL A 142 1.48 7.17 33.27
CA VAL A 142 2.92 7.45 33.32
C VAL A 142 3.26 8.75 32.63
N TYR A 143 4.01 9.60 33.32
CA TYR A 143 4.75 10.72 32.74
C TYR A 143 6.20 10.33 32.60
N THR A 144 6.74 10.47 31.40
CA THR A 144 8.15 10.14 31.13
C THR A 144 8.82 11.17 30.24
N ALA A 145 10.16 11.23 30.25
CA ALA A 145 10.91 12.17 29.44
C ALA A 145 11.99 11.46 28.59
N VAL A 146 12.14 11.93 27.36
CA VAL A 146 13.11 11.38 26.41
C VAL A 146 13.68 12.47 25.49
N ASN A 147 14.91 12.31 25.02
CA ASN A 147 15.49 13.14 23.96
C ASN A 147 15.33 12.45 22.61
N ILE A 148 15.21 13.23 21.54
CA ILE A 148 15.07 12.74 20.15
C ILE A 148 16.19 11.76 19.74
N GLN A 149 17.39 11.91 20.30
CA GLN A 149 18.55 11.06 20.02
C GLN A 149 18.40 9.61 20.48
N HIS A 150 17.45 9.33 21.36
CA HIS A 150 17.18 7.99 21.88
C HIS A 150 16.08 7.24 21.12
N ILE A 151 15.48 7.84 20.10
CA ILE A 151 14.52 7.16 19.23
C ILE A 151 15.28 6.28 18.25
N GLU A 152 14.93 4.98 18.20
CA GLU A 152 15.72 3.97 17.50
C GLU A 152 15.84 4.25 16.00
N SER A 153 14.75 4.58 15.31
CA SER A 153 14.76 4.88 13.88
C SER A 153 15.54 6.14 13.49
N LEU A 154 15.83 7.01 14.45
CA LEU A 154 16.56 8.26 14.23
C LEU A 154 18.04 8.18 14.63
N ASN A 155 18.50 7.06 15.20
CA ASN A 155 19.85 6.93 15.75
C ASN A 155 20.93 7.18 14.69
N ASP A 156 20.79 6.61 13.49
CA ASP A 156 21.75 6.80 12.39
C ASP A 156 21.81 8.25 11.92
N VAL A 157 20.66 8.90 11.80
CA VAL A 157 20.56 10.31 11.40
C VAL A 157 21.20 11.20 12.46
N VAL A 158 20.94 10.92 13.75
CA VAL A 158 21.55 11.63 14.87
C VAL A 158 23.06 11.44 14.88
N ALA A 159 23.56 10.23 14.61
CA ALA A 159 25.00 9.96 14.52
C ALA A 159 25.65 10.73 13.35
N GLN A 160 24.98 10.85 12.21
CA GLN A 160 25.46 11.67 11.08
C GLN A 160 25.52 13.16 11.42
N ILE A 161 24.54 13.70 12.15
CA ILE A 161 24.47 15.11 12.53
C ILE A 161 25.50 15.44 13.60
N THR A 162 25.63 14.59 14.63
CA THR A 162 26.38 14.90 15.85
C THR A 162 27.78 14.29 15.89
N GLY A 163 28.03 13.27 15.07
CA GLY A 163 29.23 12.44 15.13
C GLY A 163 29.27 11.49 16.33
N SER A 164 28.15 11.30 17.04
CA SER A 164 28.07 10.49 18.25
C SER A 164 27.01 9.40 18.12
N ILE A 165 27.40 8.15 18.38
CA ILE A 165 26.46 7.00 18.39
C ILE A 165 25.85 6.89 19.78
N VAL A 166 24.53 6.91 19.86
CA VAL A 166 23.75 6.70 21.07
C VAL A 166 23.45 5.21 21.22
N ARG A 167 23.84 4.61 22.36
CA ARG A 167 23.66 3.16 22.60
C ARG A 167 22.35 2.82 23.27
N GLU A 168 21.77 3.78 23.98
CA GLU A 168 20.50 3.61 24.69
C GLU A 168 19.38 4.15 23.81
N THR A 169 18.59 3.26 23.22
CA THR A 169 17.48 3.59 22.33
C THR A 169 16.16 3.04 22.86
N VAL A 170 15.09 3.69 22.48
CA VAL A 170 13.70 3.28 22.70
C VAL A 170 13.11 2.92 21.35
N PRO A 171 12.50 1.73 21.18
CA PRO A 171 11.85 1.32 19.92
C PRO A 171 10.72 2.27 19.52
N ASP A 172 10.55 2.49 18.23
CA ASP A 172 9.49 3.35 17.70
C ASP A 172 8.09 2.85 18.11
N ALA A 173 7.89 1.52 18.17
CA ALA A 173 6.64 0.91 18.62
C ALA A 173 6.22 1.34 20.04
N PHE A 174 7.15 1.68 20.92
CA PHE A 174 6.84 2.22 22.25
C PHE A 174 6.10 3.56 22.16
N PHE A 175 6.49 4.42 21.23
CA PHE A 175 5.86 5.74 21.04
C PHE A 175 4.45 5.63 20.44
N GLU A 176 4.10 4.53 19.79
CA GLU A 176 2.72 4.25 19.36
C GLU A 176 1.78 4.01 20.55
N LEU A 177 2.34 3.65 21.72
CA LEU A 177 1.58 3.56 22.96
C LEU A 177 1.30 4.93 23.59
N ALA A 178 2.00 5.99 23.20
CA ALA A 178 1.81 7.31 23.80
C ALA A 178 0.39 7.85 23.52
N ASP A 179 -0.24 8.37 24.56
CA ASP A 179 -1.52 9.07 24.45
C ASP A 179 -1.32 10.56 24.23
N ASP A 180 -0.15 11.10 24.61
CA ASP A 180 0.21 12.49 24.39
C ASP A 180 1.74 12.62 24.28
N ILE A 181 2.25 13.28 23.24
CA ILE A 181 3.66 13.63 23.08
C ILE A 181 3.80 15.14 23.15
N ARG A 182 4.37 15.62 24.25
CA ARG A 182 4.60 17.04 24.52
C ARG A 182 6.01 17.44 24.14
N LEU A 183 6.14 18.22 23.07
CA LEU A 183 7.42 18.77 22.66
C LEU A 183 7.84 19.90 23.58
N ILE A 184 8.96 19.72 24.27
CA ILE A 184 9.60 20.77 25.07
C ILE A 184 10.72 21.39 24.25
N ASP A 185 10.51 22.61 23.84
CA ASP A 185 11.36 23.31 22.87
C ASP A 185 11.84 24.65 23.40
N ILE A 186 13.13 24.93 23.16
CA ILE A 186 13.74 26.23 23.38
C ILE A 186 14.65 26.60 22.21
N PRO A 187 14.82 27.89 21.90
CA PRO A 187 15.71 28.32 20.83
C PRO A 187 17.15 27.82 21.04
N PRO A 188 17.86 27.41 19.98
CA PRO A 188 19.24 26.91 20.07
C PRO A 188 20.19 27.84 20.81
N LYS A 189 20.04 29.15 20.64
CA LYS A 189 20.86 30.17 21.34
C LYS A 189 20.64 30.13 22.87
N GLU A 190 19.41 29.93 23.29
CA GLU A 190 19.06 29.84 24.73
C GLU A 190 19.63 28.57 25.35
N LEU A 191 19.52 27.41 24.64
CA LEU A 191 20.12 26.16 25.12
C LEU A 191 21.64 26.29 25.28
N LEU A 192 22.32 26.90 24.30
CA LEU A 192 23.76 27.16 24.37
C LEU A 192 24.13 28.09 25.54
N GLN A 193 23.28 29.07 25.84
CA GLN A 193 23.48 29.97 26.96
C GLN A 193 23.34 29.21 28.32
N ARG A 194 22.29 28.40 28.47
CA ARG A 194 22.09 27.52 29.63
C ARG A 194 23.29 26.57 29.86
N LEU A 195 23.85 26.07 28.76
CA LEU A 195 25.04 25.21 28.81
C LEU A 195 26.28 25.95 29.32
N LYS A 196 26.51 27.18 28.81
CA LYS A 196 27.62 28.05 29.25
C LYS A 196 27.50 28.47 30.73
N GLU A 197 26.27 28.66 31.19
CA GLU A 197 25.95 28.99 32.59
C GLU A 197 26.08 27.79 33.56
N GLY A 198 26.44 26.61 33.06
CA GLY A 198 26.56 25.39 33.85
C GLY A 198 25.22 24.80 34.31
N LYS A 199 24.10 25.25 33.76
CA LYS A 199 22.74 24.77 34.11
C LYS A 199 22.40 23.39 33.54
N VAL A 200 23.20 22.86 32.61
CA VAL A 200 22.96 21.56 31.93
C VAL A 200 24.01 20.53 32.36
N TYR A 201 25.29 20.89 32.32
CA TYR A 201 26.43 20.06 32.68
C TYR A 201 27.39 20.85 33.57
N ARG A 202 28.24 20.14 34.33
CA ARG A 202 29.34 20.77 35.06
C ARG A 202 30.28 21.51 34.09
N PRO A 203 30.94 22.63 34.49
CA PRO A 203 31.69 23.51 33.58
C PRO A 203 32.70 22.81 32.66
N GLN A 204 33.40 21.79 33.18
CA GLN A 204 34.40 21.02 32.41
C GLN A 204 33.74 20.16 31.32
N GLN A 205 32.63 19.51 31.64
CA GLN A 205 31.84 18.70 30.69
C GLN A 205 31.12 19.58 29.66
N ALA A 206 30.66 20.76 30.08
CA ALA A 206 30.00 21.71 29.21
C ALA A 206 30.91 22.19 28.06
N GLN A 207 32.21 22.47 28.35
CA GLN A 207 33.16 22.86 27.31
C GLN A 207 33.40 21.75 26.28
N GLN A 208 33.50 20.50 26.72
CA GLN A 208 33.65 19.36 25.81
C GLN A 208 32.38 19.13 24.98
N ALA A 209 31.20 19.22 25.57
CA ALA A 209 29.91 19.09 24.92
C ALA A 209 29.69 20.17 23.85
N LEU A 210 30.09 21.42 24.11
CA LEU A 210 30.02 22.53 23.16
C LEU A 210 30.91 22.34 21.92
N ARG A 211 32.06 21.65 22.07
CA ARG A 211 32.94 21.34 20.92
C ARG A 211 32.43 20.18 20.04
N GLY A 212 31.60 19.31 20.58
CA GLY A 212 31.05 18.12 19.91
C GLY A 212 29.57 18.25 19.60
N PHE A 213 28.75 17.59 20.40
CA PHE A 213 27.31 17.42 20.21
C PHE A 213 26.54 18.75 20.18
N PHE A 214 26.83 19.70 21.09
CA PHE A 214 26.08 20.96 21.24
C PHE A 214 26.61 22.09 20.36
N ARG A 215 26.82 21.83 19.07
CA ARG A 215 27.04 22.89 18.08
C ARG A 215 25.69 23.46 17.65
N GLN A 216 25.63 24.76 17.36
CA GLN A 216 24.35 25.41 16.98
C GLN A 216 23.65 24.70 15.81
N GLY A 217 24.40 24.29 14.79
CA GLY A 217 23.86 23.55 13.65
C GLY A 217 23.25 22.20 14.05
N ASN A 218 23.96 21.44 14.92
CA ASN A 218 23.49 20.14 15.40
C ASN A 218 22.19 20.29 16.20
N ILE A 219 22.13 21.28 17.13
CA ILE A 219 20.93 21.55 17.93
C ILE A 219 19.76 21.94 17.02
N SER A 220 19.99 22.77 16.00
CA SER A 220 18.96 23.15 15.04
C SER A 220 18.43 21.94 14.28
N ALA A 221 19.30 21.02 13.85
CA ALA A 221 18.91 19.80 13.15
C ALA A 221 18.16 18.82 14.06
N LEU A 222 18.63 18.63 15.30
CA LEU A 222 17.93 17.78 16.30
C LEU A 222 16.56 18.35 16.66
N ARG A 223 16.45 19.68 16.76
CA ARG A 223 15.17 20.37 16.98
C ARG A 223 14.19 20.13 15.83
N GLU A 224 14.66 20.20 14.58
CA GLU A 224 13.85 19.90 13.41
C GLU A 224 13.38 18.44 13.41
N LEU A 225 14.25 17.49 13.77
CA LEU A 225 13.86 16.08 13.90
C LEU A 225 12.79 15.90 14.98
N ALA A 226 12.90 16.56 16.12
CA ALA A 226 11.92 16.48 17.19
C ALA A 226 10.55 17.04 16.75
N LEU A 227 10.55 18.18 16.06
CA LEU A 227 9.33 18.78 15.50
C LEU A 227 8.66 17.85 14.47
N ARG A 228 9.43 17.27 13.56
CA ARG A 228 8.91 16.33 12.55
C ARG A 228 8.37 15.05 13.19
N PHE A 229 9.04 14.52 14.20
CA PHE A 229 8.59 13.33 14.92
C PHE A 229 7.23 13.58 15.61
N THR A 230 7.12 14.71 16.32
CA THR A 230 5.87 15.11 16.99
C THR A 230 4.75 15.35 15.98
N ALA A 231 5.03 16.05 14.87
CA ALA A 231 4.04 16.29 13.82
C ALA A 231 3.49 14.99 13.23
N ARG A 232 4.37 14.00 12.95
CA ARG A 232 3.96 12.69 12.44
C ARG A 232 3.03 11.96 13.42
N HIS A 233 3.30 12.07 14.71
CA HIS A 233 2.45 11.44 15.73
C HIS A 233 1.05 12.10 15.77
N VAL A 234 0.99 13.44 15.72
CA VAL A 234 -0.28 14.17 15.63
C VAL A 234 -1.07 13.79 14.38
N ASP A 235 -0.40 13.60 13.23
CA ASP A 235 -1.05 13.14 12.00
C ASP A 235 -1.64 11.72 12.15
N GLN A 236 -0.93 10.81 12.83
CA GLN A 236 -1.44 9.46 13.12
C GLN A 236 -2.68 9.49 14.03
N ASP A 237 -2.65 10.29 15.08
CA ASP A 237 -3.79 10.48 15.99
C ASP A 237 -5.00 11.07 15.26
N MET A 238 -4.77 12.05 14.39
CA MET A 238 -5.81 12.64 13.55
C MET A 238 -6.45 11.58 12.64
N LEU A 239 -5.65 10.75 11.97
CA LEU A 239 -6.15 9.68 11.10
C LEU A 239 -6.92 8.63 11.91
N ALA A 240 -6.45 8.25 13.09
CA ALA A 240 -7.14 7.35 13.99
C ALA A 240 -8.50 7.92 14.43
N TYR A 241 -8.54 9.21 14.79
CA TYR A 241 -9.77 9.92 15.13
C TYR A 241 -10.77 9.94 13.98
N MET A 242 -10.33 10.27 12.75
CA MET A 242 -11.18 10.29 11.56
C MET A 242 -11.79 8.90 11.28
N ARG A 243 -10.99 7.83 11.40
CA ARG A 243 -11.47 6.44 11.22
C ARG A 243 -12.52 6.06 12.26
N LEU A 244 -12.26 6.37 13.53
CA LEU A 244 -13.17 6.05 14.65
C LEU A 244 -14.53 6.76 14.49
N HIS A 245 -14.51 8.02 14.04
CA HIS A 245 -15.72 8.85 13.91
C HIS A 245 -16.34 8.81 12.52
N LYS A 246 -15.85 7.93 11.63
CA LYS A 246 -16.33 7.77 10.23
C LYS A 246 -16.40 9.12 9.48
N ILE A 247 -15.39 9.98 9.68
CA ILE A 247 -15.31 11.25 9.00
C ILE A 247 -14.88 11.00 7.55
N GLU A 248 -15.76 11.34 6.61
CA GLU A 248 -15.50 11.20 5.18
C GLU A 248 -14.80 12.44 4.63
N GLY A 249 -13.71 12.21 3.87
CA GLY A 249 -12.95 13.24 3.18
C GLY A 249 -11.63 13.63 3.87
N PRO A 250 -10.69 14.19 3.12
CA PRO A 250 -9.39 14.58 3.67
C PRO A 250 -9.52 15.85 4.53
N TRP A 251 -8.84 15.84 5.67
CA TRP A 251 -8.61 17.08 6.42
C TRP A 251 -7.35 17.77 5.89
N PRO A 252 -7.43 19.07 5.53
CA PRO A 252 -6.32 19.76 4.88
C PRO A 252 -5.17 20.14 5.84
N ALA A 253 -5.12 19.58 7.04
CA ALA A 253 -4.10 19.89 8.04
C ALA A 253 -2.71 19.38 7.67
N SER A 254 -2.63 18.19 7.05
CA SER A 254 -1.39 17.64 6.48
C SER A 254 -1.70 17.18 5.05
N GLY A 255 -1.26 17.95 4.07
CA GLY A 255 -1.51 17.64 2.66
C GLY A 255 -0.64 16.49 2.18
N LYS A 256 -1.25 15.43 1.59
CA LYS A 256 -0.53 14.44 0.78
C LYS A 256 -0.86 14.62 -0.69
N VAL A 257 0.16 14.58 -1.54
CA VAL A 257 0.01 14.58 -3.00
C VAL A 257 0.19 13.16 -3.50
N MET A 258 -0.84 12.59 -4.11
CA MET A 258 -0.81 11.25 -4.68
C MET A 258 -0.63 11.31 -6.19
N VAL A 259 0.24 10.45 -6.75
CA VAL A 259 0.37 10.25 -8.20
C VAL A 259 0.06 8.81 -8.59
N CYS A 260 -0.75 8.64 -9.63
CA CYS A 260 -1.03 7.32 -10.19
C CYS A 260 0.07 6.92 -11.19
N VAL A 261 0.80 5.83 -10.87
CA VAL A 261 1.96 5.34 -11.63
C VAL A 261 1.58 4.11 -12.44
N SER A 262 2.01 4.06 -13.69
CA SER A 262 1.83 2.93 -14.60
C SER A 262 3.12 2.62 -15.36
N ALA A 263 3.11 1.56 -16.19
CA ALA A 263 4.21 1.22 -17.09
C ALA A 263 4.37 2.21 -18.28
N SER A 264 3.56 3.27 -18.35
CA SER A 264 3.66 4.30 -19.40
C SER A 264 4.97 5.09 -19.30
N PRO A 265 5.64 5.41 -20.41
CA PRO A 265 6.78 6.34 -20.43
C PRO A 265 6.43 7.71 -19.81
N PHE A 266 5.18 8.12 -19.94
CA PHE A 266 4.67 9.37 -19.40
C PHE A 266 4.62 9.42 -17.87
N SER A 267 4.60 8.26 -17.19
CA SER A 267 4.59 8.20 -15.72
C SER A 267 5.78 8.90 -15.08
N ALA A 268 6.97 8.86 -15.68
CA ALA A 268 8.14 9.58 -15.18
C ALA A 268 7.93 11.11 -15.14
N GLN A 269 7.23 11.67 -16.13
CA GLN A 269 6.87 13.10 -16.15
C GLN A 269 5.83 13.42 -15.07
N LEU A 270 4.82 12.56 -14.88
CA LEU A 270 3.82 12.71 -13.83
C LEU A 270 4.45 12.69 -12.43
N ILE A 271 5.36 11.75 -12.18
CA ILE A 271 6.08 11.61 -10.91
C ILE A 271 6.85 12.90 -10.58
N ARG A 272 7.63 13.42 -11.54
CA ARG A 272 8.37 14.68 -11.34
C ARG A 272 7.44 15.88 -11.13
N ALA A 273 6.30 15.92 -11.81
CA ALA A 273 5.32 16.98 -11.64
C ALA A 273 4.64 16.93 -10.26
N ALA A 274 4.25 15.72 -9.82
CA ALA A 274 3.66 15.50 -8.51
C ALA A 274 4.65 15.83 -7.38
N GLN A 275 5.91 15.47 -7.54
CA GLN A 275 6.97 15.81 -6.57
C GLN A 275 7.17 17.35 -6.47
N ARG A 276 7.20 18.09 -7.61
CA ARG A 276 7.26 19.56 -7.56
C ARG A 276 6.03 20.18 -6.90
N LEU A 277 4.84 19.60 -7.15
CA LEU A 277 3.60 20.05 -6.51
C LEU A 277 3.68 19.80 -5.00
N ALA A 278 4.10 18.62 -4.58
CA ALA A 278 4.26 18.27 -3.17
C ALA A 278 5.26 19.18 -2.46
N GLN A 279 6.40 19.49 -3.10
CA GLN A 279 7.38 20.45 -2.57
C GLN A 279 6.79 21.86 -2.43
N GLY A 280 6.05 22.33 -3.43
CA GLY A 280 5.41 23.64 -3.39
C GLY A 280 4.32 23.77 -2.32
N LEU A 281 3.65 22.69 -2.00
CA LEU A 281 2.62 22.60 -0.96
C LEU A 281 3.17 22.18 0.41
N HIS A 282 4.47 21.90 0.53
CA HIS A 282 5.10 21.30 1.72
C HIS A 282 4.38 20.01 2.17
N ALA A 283 3.89 19.24 1.20
CA ALA A 283 3.09 18.03 1.39
C ALA A 283 3.94 16.76 1.21
N GLU A 284 3.52 15.67 1.84
CA GLU A 284 4.08 14.35 1.56
C GLU A 284 3.72 13.88 0.15
N PHE A 285 4.58 13.04 -0.45
CA PHE A 285 4.43 12.53 -1.81
C PHE A 285 4.20 11.02 -1.80
N LEU A 286 3.07 10.58 -2.38
CA LEU A 286 2.65 9.18 -2.46
C LEU A 286 2.53 8.73 -3.93
N ALA A 287 3.27 7.72 -4.33
CA ALA A 287 3.18 7.08 -5.65
C ALA A 287 2.37 5.79 -5.55
N VAL A 288 1.25 5.72 -6.25
CA VAL A 288 0.32 4.59 -6.19
C VAL A 288 0.29 3.85 -7.51
N HIS A 289 0.51 2.53 -7.45
CA HIS A 289 0.28 1.62 -8.56
C HIS A 289 -0.90 0.69 -8.25
N ILE A 290 -1.88 0.63 -9.17
CA ILE A 290 -3.07 -0.21 -9.00
C ILE A 290 -3.10 -1.27 -10.10
N GLU A 291 -3.08 -2.52 -9.69
CA GLU A 291 -3.28 -3.67 -10.56
C GLU A 291 -4.78 -3.94 -10.72
N THR A 292 -5.30 -3.71 -11.94
CA THR A 292 -6.70 -4.05 -12.24
C THR A 292 -6.79 -5.38 -12.98
N PRO A 293 -7.90 -6.14 -12.84
CA PRO A 293 -8.08 -7.44 -13.53
C PRO A 293 -7.95 -7.34 -15.04
N GLU A 294 -8.35 -6.22 -15.63
CA GLU A 294 -8.24 -5.96 -17.07
C GLU A 294 -6.78 -5.79 -17.53
N ARG A 295 -5.87 -5.42 -16.64
CA ARG A 295 -4.43 -5.24 -16.89
C ARG A 295 -3.54 -6.32 -16.28
N ARG A 296 -4.13 -7.37 -15.68
CA ARG A 296 -3.40 -8.52 -15.10
C ARG A 296 -2.79 -9.48 -16.12
N PHE A 297 -2.94 -9.24 -17.43
CA PHE A 297 -2.21 -10.01 -18.42
C PHE A 297 -0.72 -9.64 -18.39
N PRO A 298 0.17 -10.63 -18.63
CA PRO A 298 1.60 -10.42 -18.46
C PRO A 298 2.03 -9.25 -19.34
N HIS A 299 2.30 -8.13 -18.69
CA HIS A 299 3.08 -7.07 -19.31
C HIS A 299 4.36 -7.74 -19.81
N GLY A 300 4.72 -7.53 -21.06
CA GLY A 300 6.01 -8.04 -21.57
C GLY A 300 7.12 -7.55 -20.65
N ASP A 301 8.23 -8.29 -20.56
CA ASP A 301 9.33 -7.99 -19.63
C ASP A 301 9.75 -6.50 -19.67
N LYS A 302 9.63 -5.86 -20.82
CA LYS A 302 9.88 -4.40 -21.01
C LYS A 302 8.92 -3.49 -20.24
N GLU A 303 7.64 -3.86 -20.10
CA GLU A 303 6.65 -3.06 -19.37
C GLU A 303 6.85 -3.20 -17.86
N ARG A 304 7.17 -4.41 -17.39
CA ARG A 304 7.54 -4.64 -15.98
C ARG A 304 8.77 -3.84 -15.58
N GLU A 305 9.81 -3.88 -16.40
CA GLU A 305 11.04 -3.13 -16.17
C GLU A 305 10.78 -1.61 -16.17
N ARG A 306 9.89 -1.11 -17.04
CA ARG A 306 9.52 0.30 -17.08
C ARG A 306 8.70 0.70 -15.85
N LEU A 307 7.75 -0.12 -15.42
CA LEU A 307 7.00 0.11 -14.19
C LEU A 307 7.95 0.18 -12.99
N TRP A 308 8.85 -0.80 -12.88
CA TRP A 308 9.84 -0.84 -11.80
C TRP A 308 10.74 0.40 -11.80
N ARG A 309 11.22 0.84 -12.97
CA ARG A 309 11.98 2.09 -13.09
C ARG A 309 11.17 3.32 -12.66
N ASN A 310 9.90 3.40 -13.01
CA ASN A 310 9.03 4.50 -12.60
C ASN A 310 8.80 4.51 -11.09
N LEU A 311 8.58 3.35 -10.47
CA LEU A 311 8.42 3.26 -9.01
C LEU A 311 9.71 3.62 -8.27
N ASN A 312 10.87 3.15 -8.76
CA ASN A 312 12.16 3.54 -8.19
C ASN A 312 12.41 5.04 -8.31
N LEU A 313 12.08 5.64 -9.46
CA LEU A 313 12.18 7.10 -9.63
C LEU A 313 11.33 7.84 -8.58
N ALA A 314 10.13 7.35 -8.27
CA ALA A 314 9.31 7.94 -7.21
C ALA A 314 9.98 7.83 -5.84
N LYS A 315 10.60 6.69 -5.53
CA LYS A 315 11.36 6.46 -4.30
C LYS A 315 12.59 7.37 -4.19
N GLU A 316 13.38 7.47 -5.25
CA GLU A 316 14.55 8.37 -5.33
C GLU A 316 14.17 9.84 -5.10
N LEU A 317 12.98 10.24 -5.54
CA LEU A 317 12.44 11.58 -5.35
C LEU A 317 11.78 11.78 -3.97
N GLY A 318 11.93 10.83 -3.05
CA GLY A 318 11.44 10.90 -1.67
C GLY A 318 9.96 10.53 -1.51
N GLY A 319 9.34 9.89 -2.51
CA GLY A 319 7.95 9.44 -2.44
C GLY A 319 7.80 8.09 -1.73
N GLN A 320 6.71 7.93 -0.99
CA GLN A 320 6.26 6.63 -0.51
C GLN A 320 5.64 5.85 -1.68
N ILE A 321 5.84 4.53 -1.72
CA ILE A 321 5.30 3.67 -2.78
C ILE A 321 4.22 2.78 -2.20
N LEU A 322 3.05 2.77 -2.83
CA LEU A 322 1.95 1.87 -2.51
C LEU A 322 1.54 1.10 -3.77
N THR A 323 1.61 -0.23 -3.70
CA THR A 323 1.09 -1.11 -4.76
C THR A 323 -0.07 -1.92 -4.21
N THR A 324 -1.20 -1.87 -4.91
CA THR A 324 -2.41 -2.58 -4.51
C THR A 324 -3.16 -3.13 -5.71
N ALA A 325 -4.02 -4.14 -5.46
CA ALA A 325 -4.93 -4.66 -6.48
C ALA A 325 -6.34 -4.09 -6.27
N GLY A 326 -7.03 -3.75 -7.36
CA GLY A 326 -8.40 -3.24 -7.31
C GLY A 326 -9.25 -3.70 -8.48
N THR A 327 -10.57 -3.77 -8.28
CA THR A 327 -11.51 -4.15 -9.35
C THR A 327 -11.89 -2.97 -10.24
N ASP A 328 -12.02 -1.77 -9.67
CA ASP A 328 -12.25 -0.50 -10.39
C ASP A 328 -11.15 0.49 -10.00
N PHE A 329 -10.44 1.01 -10.99
CA PHE A 329 -9.32 1.92 -10.78
C PHE A 329 -9.74 3.20 -10.02
N VAL A 330 -10.85 3.83 -10.44
CA VAL A 330 -11.28 5.10 -9.85
C VAL A 330 -11.70 4.92 -8.40
N GLU A 331 -12.45 3.85 -8.11
CA GLU A 331 -12.89 3.56 -6.76
C GLU A 331 -11.71 3.25 -5.83
N THR A 332 -10.77 2.45 -6.31
CA THR A 332 -9.56 2.10 -5.55
C THR A 332 -8.69 3.34 -5.28
N VAL A 333 -8.51 4.22 -6.28
CA VAL A 333 -7.78 5.49 -6.10
C VAL A 333 -8.43 6.34 -5.01
N LEU A 334 -9.76 6.50 -5.03
CA LEU A 334 -10.47 7.31 -4.06
C LEU A 334 -10.46 6.69 -2.65
N GLN A 335 -10.57 5.37 -2.54
CA GLN A 335 -10.43 4.67 -1.25
C GLN A 335 -9.05 4.90 -0.63
N ILE A 336 -7.98 4.78 -1.43
CA ILE A 336 -6.62 5.07 -0.97
C ILE A 336 -6.49 6.55 -0.58
N ALA A 337 -7.04 7.46 -1.39
CA ALA A 337 -6.96 8.89 -1.13
C ALA A 337 -7.61 9.28 0.20
N VAL A 338 -8.75 8.68 0.54
CA VAL A 338 -9.42 8.90 1.84
C VAL A 338 -8.61 8.26 2.97
N ARG A 339 -8.15 7.01 2.79
CA ARG A 339 -7.38 6.28 3.82
C ARG A 339 -6.08 6.98 4.19
N GLU A 340 -5.37 7.53 3.19
CA GLU A 340 -4.06 8.17 3.36
C GLU A 340 -4.17 9.69 3.56
N ASN A 341 -5.38 10.24 3.70
CA ASN A 341 -5.63 11.69 3.82
C ASN A 341 -5.02 12.51 2.66
N VAL A 342 -5.22 12.03 1.43
CA VAL A 342 -4.70 12.69 0.22
C VAL A 342 -5.53 13.92 -0.11
N THR A 343 -4.90 15.06 -0.23
CA THR A 343 -5.55 16.33 -0.59
C THR A 343 -5.49 16.65 -2.08
N ALA A 344 -4.51 16.03 -2.79
CA ALA A 344 -4.32 16.28 -4.22
C ALA A 344 -3.94 14.99 -4.96
N ILE A 345 -4.59 14.70 -6.09
CA ILE A 345 -4.32 13.56 -6.96
C ILE A 345 -3.77 14.06 -8.30
N VAL A 346 -2.62 13.54 -8.71
CA VAL A 346 -2.01 13.83 -10.01
C VAL A 346 -2.24 12.64 -10.95
N VAL A 347 -2.91 12.89 -12.07
CA VAL A 347 -3.20 11.87 -13.09
C VAL A 347 -2.79 12.36 -14.47
N GLY A 348 -2.42 11.41 -15.33
CA GLY A 348 -2.13 11.66 -16.74
C GLY A 348 -3.38 11.54 -17.60
N LYS A 349 -3.52 12.45 -18.55
CA LYS A 349 -4.51 12.33 -19.64
C LYS A 349 -3.79 11.85 -20.88
N SER A 350 -4.19 10.67 -21.40
CA SER A 350 -3.77 10.17 -22.71
C SER A 350 -4.33 11.08 -23.82
N GLY A 351 -3.62 11.19 -24.95
CA GLY A 351 -3.82 12.09 -26.07
C GLY A 351 -5.26 12.40 -26.56
N PRO A 352 -5.44 12.98 -27.73
CA PRO A 352 -6.75 13.45 -28.19
C PRO A 352 -7.73 12.29 -28.33
N ARG A 353 -8.99 12.52 -27.89
CA ARG A 353 -10.10 11.55 -28.01
C ARG A 353 -10.26 11.11 -29.47
N ARG A 354 -10.28 9.81 -29.70
CA ARG A 354 -10.69 9.26 -31.01
C ARG A 354 -12.19 9.44 -31.16
N TRP A 355 -12.66 9.71 -32.36
CA TRP A 355 -14.07 10.04 -32.69
C TRP A 355 -15.10 9.01 -32.16
N TYR A 356 -14.73 7.73 -32.02
CA TYR A 356 -15.56 6.67 -31.47
C TYR A 356 -15.62 6.60 -29.92
N GLU A 357 -14.85 7.44 -29.23
CA GLU A 357 -14.87 7.60 -27.76
C GLU A 357 -15.78 8.76 -27.33
N ILE A 358 -16.38 9.46 -28.30
CA ILE A 358 -17.33 10.55 -28.07
C ILE A 358 -18.59 9.95 -27.42
N GLY A 359 -18.82 10.30 -26.13
CA GLY A 359 -19.95 9.79 -25.34
C GLY A 359 -19.56 8.85 -24.18
N ARG A 360 -18.33 8.33 -24.11
CA ARG A 360 -17.86 7.56 -22.97
C ARG A 360 -17.08 8.46 -22.00
N LYS A 361 -17.46 8.46 -20.72
CA LYS A 361 -16.69 9.16 -19.66
C LYS A 361 -15.32 8.50 -19.51
N THR A 362 -14.26 9.30 -19.63
CA THR A 362 -12.89 8.79 -19.41
C THR A 362 -12.65 8.47 -17.92
N LEU A 363 -11.59 7.71 -17.61
CA LEU A 363 -11.19 7.46 -16.22
C LEU A 363 -10.96 8.77 -15.47
N VAL A 364 -10.35 9.77 -16.14
CA VAL A 364 -10.10 11.10 -15.56
C VAL A 364 -11.42 11.84 -15.31
N ASP A 365 -12.38 11.81 -16.24
CA ASP A 365 -13.69 12.44 -16.05
C ASP A 365 -14.45 11.80 -14.87
N ARG A 366 -14.38 10.47 -14.72
CA ARG A 366 -14.98 9.74 -13.61
C ARG A 366 -14.31 10.10 -12.28
N LEU A 367 -12.98 10.23 -12.27
CA LEU A 367 -12.21 10.60 -11.09
C LEU A 367 -12.56 12.02 -10.65
N ILE A 368 -12.57 13.00 -11.56
CA ILE A 368 -12.94 14.39 -11.27
C ILE A 368 -14.37 14.47 -10.71
N TYR A 369 -15.31 13.73 -11.31
CA TYR A 369 -16.70 13.76 -10.86
C TYR A 369 -16.92 13.17 -9.45
N ARG A 370 -16.08 12.19 -9.05
CA ARG A 370 -16.20 11.47 -7.78
C ARG A 370 -15.22 11.93 -6.69
N SER A 371 -14.27 12.80 -7.01
CA SER A 371 -13.19 13.20 -6.09
C SER A 371 -13.66 14.09 -4.93
N GLY A 372 -14.85 14.67 -4.99
CA GLY A 372 -15.39 15.52 -3.91
C GLY A 372 -14.45 16.69 -3.57
N PHE A 373 -13.93 16.69 -2.36
CA PHE A 373 -13.02 17.75 -1.86
C PHE A 373 -11.54 17.55 -2.25
N ILE A 374 -11.20 16.44 -2.93
CA ILE A 374 -9.82 16.15 -3.33
C ILE A 374 -9.52 16.87 -4.64
N HIS A 375 -8.45 17.65 -4.67
CA HIS A 375 -8.02 18.37 -5.87
C HIS A 375 -7.44 17.39 -6.89
N VAL A 376 -7.92 17.42 -8.14
CA VAL A 376 -7.42 16.54 -9.21
C VAL A 376 -6.62 17.36 -10.22
N TYR A 377 -5.32 17.11 -10.30
CA TYR A 377 -4.41 17.71 -11.26
C TYR A 377 -4.25 16.80 -12.46
N VAL A 378 -4.71 17.27 -13.62
CA VAL A 378 -4.63 16.51 -14.86
C VAL A 378 -3.47 17.05 -15.70
N ILE A 379 -2.49 16.21 -15.95
CA ILE A 379 -1.34 16.56 -16.77
C ILE A 379 -1.50 15.90 -18.14
N GLN A 380 -1.45 16.71 -19.19
CA GLN A 380 -1.53 16.22 -20.55
C GLN A 380 -0.10 15.88 -21.02
N GLY A 381 0.11 14.59 -21.39
CA GLY A 381 1.36 14.16 -22.03
C GLY A 381 1.39 14.62 -23.48
N ARG A 382 2.51 15.15 -23.93
CA ARG A 382 2.87 15.03 -25.35
C ARG A 382 3.39 13.59 -25.51
N GLU A 383 2.69 12.78 -26.27
CA GLU A 383 3.30 11.58 -26.85
C GLU A 383 4.43 12.08 -27.76
N GLU A 384 5.67 12.03 -27.32
CA GLU A 384 6.75 11.77 -28.23
C GLU A 384 6.43 10.37 -28.78
N GLU A 385 6.01 10.34 -30.04
CA GLU A 385 5.88 9.12 -30.82
C GLU A 385 7.28 8.45 -30.89
N GLU A 386 7.71 7.75 -29.84
CA GLU A 386 8.39 6.50 -30.09
C GLU A 386 7.34 5.65 -30.79
N LYS A 387 7.45 5.57 -32.09
CA LYS A 387 6.84 4.53 -32.93
C LYS A 387 7.37 3.18 -32.44
N SER A 388 7.01 2.81 -31.22
CA SER A 388 6.84 1.38 -30.92
C SER A 388 5.71 0.96 -31.84
N PRO A 389 5.95 0.01 -32.76
CA PRO A 389 4.85 -0.59 -33.46
C PRO A 389 3.85 -0.94 -32.37
N VAL A 390 2.66 -0.40 -32.45
CA VAL A 390 1.51 -0.94 -31.76
C VAL A 390 1.43 -2.35 -32.31
N ILE A 391 2.21 -3.25 -31.71
CA ILE A 391 1.82 -4.62 -31.64
C ILE A 391 0.58 -4.50 -30.76
N THR A 392 -0.53 -4.24 -31.44
CA THR A 392 -1.78 -4.79 -31.03
C THR A 392 -1.43 -6.26 -30.83
N THR A 393 -0.99 -6.62 -29.61
CA THR A 393 -1.23 -7.94 -29.10
C THR A 393 -2.74 -7.99 -29.04
N ALA A 394 -3.35 -8.14 -30.22
CA ALA A 394 -4.54 -8.91 -30.33
C ALA A 394 -4.25 -10.07 -29.36
N VAL A 395 -4.95 -10.10 -28.22
CA VAL A 395 -5.29 -11.38 -27.58
C VAL A 395 -5.40 -12.32 -28.76
N PRO A 396 -4.67 -13.44 -28.83
CA PRO A 396 -4.80 -14.30 -29.96
C PRO A 396 -6.29 -14.55 -30.07
N GLN A 397 -6.94 -13.70 -30.88
CA GLN A 397 -8.25 -14.01 -31.40
C GLN A 397 -7.96 -15.37 -31.97
N GLN A 398 -8.47 -16.40 -31.33
CA GLN A 398 -8.44 -17.72 -31.90
C GLN A 398 -8.80 -17.46 -33.37
N GLN A 399 -7.77 -17.43 -34.21
CA GLN A 399 -7.95 -17.11 -35.63
C GLN A 399 -9.00 -18.09 -36.06
N ALA A 400 -10.18 -17.55 -36.38
CA ALA A 400 -11.30 -18.36 -36.77
C ALA A 400 -10.78 -19.28 -37.85
N GLY A 401 -10.57 -20.53 -37.52
CA GLY A 401 -9.97 -21.46 -38.43
C GLY A 401 -10.84 -21.49 -39.64
N TRP A 402 -10.29 -21.59 -40.86
CA TRP A 402 -11.05 -21.66 -42.13
C TRP A 402 -12.28 -22.58 -42.03
N ARG A 403 -12.26 -23.62 -41.18
CA ARG A 403 -13.36 -24.53 -40.85
C ARG A 403 -14.61 -23.83 -40.33
N GLN A 404 -14.48 -22.75 -39.57
CA GLN A 404 -15.60 -21.98 -39.02
C GLN A 404 -16.32 -21.21 -40.13
N TYR A 405 -15.58 -20.68 -41.09
CA TYR A 405 -16.16 -20.00 -42.25
C TYR A 405 -16.84 -20.98 -43.23
N VAL A 406 -16.28 -22.18 -43.40
CA VAL A 406 -16.93 -23.25 -44.15
C VAL A 406 -18.22 -23.70 -43.47
N GLY A 407 -18.23 -23.86 -42.15
CA GLY A 407 -19.44 -24.17 -41.38
C GLY A 407 -20.50 -23.07 -41.49
N ALA A 408 -20.08 -21.80 -41.46
CA ALA A 408 -20.96 -20.65 -41.65
C ALA A 408 -21.60 -20.65 -43.04
N LEU A 409 -20.80 -20.87 -44.08
CA LEU A 409 -21.30 -20.99 -45.46
C LEU A 409 -22.26 -22.19 -45.62
N ALA A 410 -21.95 -23.34 -45.04
CA ALA A 410 -22.83 -24.51 -45.04
C ALA A 410 -24.17 -24.21 -44.37
N ALA A 411 -24.18 -23.51 -43.23
CA ALA A 411 -25.42 -23.10 -42.56
C ALA A 411 -26.28 -22.18 -43.45
N VAL A 412 -25.68 -21.23 -44.16
CA VAL A 412 -26.39 -20.36 -45.12
C VAL A 412 -26.94 -21.18 -46.26
N VAL A 413 -26.16 -22.07 -46.88
CA VAL A 413 -26.60 -22.91 -48.00
C VAL A 413 -27.76 -23.82 -47.59
N ILE A 414 -27.70 -24.46 -46.42
CA ILE A 414 -28.78 -25.30 -45.90
C ILE A 414 -30.06 -24.49 -45.71
N THR A 415 -29.96 -23.31 -45.07
CA THR A 415 -31.12 -22.43 -44.86
C THR A 415 -31.70 -21.94 -46.17
N THR A 416 -30.83 -21.56 -47.12
CA THR A 416 -31.25 -21.15 -48.48
C THR A 416 -31.94 -22.27 -49.23
N GLY A 417 -31.39 -23.49 -49.21
CA GLY A 417 -32.01 -24.68 -49.83
C GLY A 417 -33.37 -25.00 -49.23
N LEU A 418 -33.48 -24.93 -47.88
CA LEU A 418 -34.75 -25.14 -47.19
C LEU A 418 -35.80 -24.10 -47.61
N CYS A 419 -35.45 -22.83 -47.62
CA CYS A 419 -36.32 -21.73 -48.02
C CYS A 419 -36.72 -21.86 -49.53
N TYR A 420 -35.82 -22.32 -50.39
CA TYR A 420 -36.09 -22.52 -51.81
C TYR A 420 -37.10 -23.66 -52.07
N VAL A 421 -37.02 -24.77 -51.36
CA VAL A 421 -37.97 -25.90 -51.44
C VAL A 421 -39.35 -25.45 -50.96
N PHE A 422 -39.47 -24.66 -49.95
CA PHE A 422 -40.76 -24.21 -49.38
C PHE A 422 -41.19 -22.82 -49.88
N ARG A 423 -40.59 -22.27 -50.94
CA ARG A 423 -40.88 -20.91 -51.45
C ARG A 423 -42.32 -20.68 -51.84
N GLY A 424 -43.05 -21.73 -52.22
CA GLY A 424 -44.46 -21.63 -52.60
C GLY A 424 -45.43 -21.56 -51.38
N GLN A 425 -44.96 -21.86 -50.18
CA GLN A 425 -45.73 -21.84 -48.94
C GLN A 425 -45.30 -20.74 -47.96
N LEU A 426 -44.15 -20.15 -48.18
CA LEU A 426 -43.56 -19.14 -47.27
C LEU A 426 -43.66 -17.75 -47.96
N GLU A 427 -44.17 -16.79 -47.21
CA GLU A 427 -44.09 -15.39 -47.58
C GLU A 427 -42.62 -14.87 -47.44
N LEU A 428 -42.24 -13.87 -48.24
CA LEU A 428 -40.92 -13.28 -48.27
C LEU A 428 -40.46 -12.79 -46.88
N VAL A 429 -41.40 -12.31 -46.03
CA VAL A 429 -41.13 -11.90 -44.67
C VAL A 429 -40.70 -13.08 -43.81
N ASN A 430 -41.34 -14.24 -43.94
CA ASN A 430 -40.99 -15.44 -43.18
C ASN A 430 -39.64 -16.01 -43.61
N ILE A 431 -39.30 -15.92 -44.90
CA ILE A 431 -38.00 -16.30 -45.42
C ILE A 431 -36.91 -15.40 -44.82
N SER A 432 -37.13 -14.08 -44.74
CA SER A 432 -36.17 -13.17 -44.13
C SER A 432 -35.92 -13.48 -42.63
N LEU A 433 -36.96 -13.88 -41.89
CA LEU A 433 -36.82 -14.30 -40.48
C LEU A 433 -36.01 -15.60 -40.34
N LEU A 434 -36.18 -16.57 -41.27
CA LEU A 434 -35.40 -17.81 -41.26
C LEU A 434 -33.91 -17.58 -41.51
N TYR A 435 -33.56 -16.56 -42.31
CA TYR A 435 -32.15 -16.17 -42.52
C TYR A 435 -31.47 -15.56 -41.29
N LEU A 436 -32.23 -15.20 -40.26
CA LEU A 436 -31.69 -14.75 -38.98
C LEU A 436 -31.09 -15.92 -38.19
N LEU A 437 -31.59 -17.16 -38.38
CA LEU A 437 -31.13 -18.35 -37.66
C LEU A 437 -29.63 -18.66 -37.87
N PRO A 438 -29.10 -18.77 -39.10
CA PRO A 438 -27.67 -19.01 -39.30
C PRO A 438 -26.81 -17.89 -38.73
N VAL A 439 -27.26 -16.63 -38.75
CA VAL A 439 -26.54 -15.51 -38.12
C VAL A 439 -26.48 -15.68 -36.61
N LEU A 440 -27.59 -16.04 -35.96
CA LEU A 440 -27.64 -16.29 -34.51
C LEU A 440 -26.77 -17.48 -34.09
N LEU A 441 -26.86 -18.60 -34.82
CA LEU A 441 -26.10 -19.81 -34.55
C LEU A 441 -24.58 -19.57 -34.67
N THR A 442 -24.16 -18.93 -35.76
CA THR A 442 -22.74 -18.63 -35.99
C THR A 442 -22.21 -17.61 -34.98
N ALA A 443 -23.02 -16.61 -34.58
CA ALA A 443 -22.68 -15.67 -33.51
C ALA A 443 -22.48 -16.38 -32.15
N ALA A 444 -23.36 -17.33 -31.83
CA ALA A 444 -23.31 -18.08 -30.58
C ALA A 444 -22.13 -19.05 -30.50
N TRP A 445 -21.83 -19.76 -31.63
CA TRP A 445 -20.81 -20.84 -31.61
C TRP A 445 -19.42 -20.38 -32.00
N TRP A 446 -19.26 -19.47 -32.97
CA TRP A 446 -17.96 -19.09 -33.55
C TRP A 446 -17.59 -17.61 -33.35
N GLY A 447 -18.49 -16.83 -32.74
CA GLY A 447 -18.21 -15.46 -32.33
C GLY A 447 -18.45 -14.41 -33.42
N ARG A 448 -18.00 -13.20 -33.14
CA ARG A 448 -18.37 -11.96 -33.83
C ARG A 448 -17.92 -11.92 -35.31
N SER A 449 -16.71 -12.36 -35.62
CA SER A 449 -16.13 -12.30 -36.97
C SER A 449 -16.88 -13.18 -37.95
N THR A 450 -17.19 -14.42 -37.53
CA THR A 450 -17.97 -15.37 -38.34
C THR A 450 -19.42 -14.94 -38.51
N ALA A 451 -20.04 -14.32 -37.48
CA ALA A 451 -21.40 -13.80 -37.58
C ALA A 451 -21.56 -12.70 -38.65
N TYR A 452 -20.59 -11.79 -38.76
CA TYR A 452 -20.62 -10.76 -39.82
C TYR A 452 -20.51 -11.34 -41.23
N VAL A 453 -19.62 -12.31 -41.42
CA VAL A 453 -19.47 -12.99 -42.71
C VAL A 453 -20.74 -13.76 -43.05
N THR A 454 -21.35 -14.44 -42.07
CA THR A 454 -22.64 -15.13 -42.23
C THR A 454 -23.75 -14.15 -42.62
N ALA A 455 -23.86 -13.03 -41.92
CA ALA A 455 -24.85 -12.00 -42.20
C ALA A 455 -24.70 -11.44 -43.62
N LEU A 456 -23.46 -11.22 -44.09
CA LEU A 456 -23.19 -10.80 -45.46
C LEU A 456 -23.66 -11.86 -46.49
N PHE A 457 -23.33 -13.14 -46.29
CA PHE A 457 -23.79 -14.21 -47.18
C PHE A 457 -25.30 -14.40 -47.11
N CYS A 458 -25.95 -14.21 -45.97
CA CYS A 458 -27.39 -14.23 -45.82
C CYS A 458 -28.05 -13.11 -46.64
N VAL A 459 -27.51 -11.89 -46.57
CA VAL A 459 -28.01 -10.76 -47.38
C VAL A 459 -27.87 -11.04 -48.87
N LEU A 460 -26.69 -11.48 -49.32
CA LEU A 460 -26.42 -11.78 -50.72
C LEU A 460 -27.30 -12.95 -51.23
N GLY A 461 -27.45 -14.01 -50.44
CA GLY A 461 -28.28 -15.16 -50.81
C GLY A 461 -29.77 -14.83 -50.87
N PHE A 462 -30.27 -14.02 -49.95
CA PHE A 462 -31.65 -13.57 -49.90
C PHE A 462 -31.98 -12.65 -51.10
N ASP A 463 -31.11 -11.65 -51.38
CA ASP A 463 -31.26 -10.72 -52.49
C ASP A 463 -31.26 -11.46 -53.84
N PHE A 464 -30.29 -12.33 -54.06
CA PHE A 464 -30.09 -13.01 -55.35
C PHE A 464 -31.19 -14.05 -55.72
N LEU A 465 -31.75 -14.77 -54.72
CA LEU A 465 -32.60 -15.92 -54.94
C LEU A 465 -34.08 -15.67 -54.65
N PHE A 466 -34.43 -14.67 -53.86
CA PHE A 466 -35.81 -14.45 -53.40
C PHE A 466 -36.39 -13.08 -53.74
N LEU A 467 -35.58 -12.06 -54.07
CA LEU A 467 -36.05 -10.75 -54.45
C LEU A 467 -36.28 -10.72 -56.02
N GLU A 468 -37.40 -10.16 -56.45
CA GLU A 468 -37.64 -9.88 -57.84
C GLU A 468 -36.96 -8.58 -58.31
N PRO A 469 -36.25 -8.58 -59.46
CA PRO A 469 -36.06 -9.66 -60.42
C PRO A 469 -34.99 -10.68 -59.95
N ILE A 470 -35.41 -11.97 -59.92
CA ILE A 470 -34.56 -13.08 -59.44
C ILE A 470 -33.28 -13.17 -60.30
N PHE A 471 -32.13 -13.57 -59.63
CA PHE A 471 -30.79 -13.66 -60.23
C PHE A 471 -30.16 -12.32 -60.62
N THR A 472 -30.60 -11.21 -60.02
CA THR A 472 -30.00 -9.88 -60.15
C THR A 472 -29.69 -9.29 -58.76
N PHE A 473 -28.66 -8.49 -58.66
CA PHE A 473 -28.33 -7.76 -57.40
C PHE A 473 -28.89 -6.33 -57.46
N THR A 474 -30.20 -6.18 -57.69
CA THR A 474 -30.85 -4.88 -57.75
C THR A 474 -31.91 -4.76 -56.65
N ILE A 475 -31.72 -3.93 -55.70
CA ILE A 475 -32.68 -3.68 -54.61
C ILE A 475 -33.71 -2.68 -55.10
N TYR A 476 -34.88 -3.19 -55.57
CA TYR A 476 -35.97 -2.36 -56.07
C TYR A 476 -36.90 -1.80 -55.00
N ASP A 477 -36.94 -2.46 -53.79
CA ASP A 477 -37.82 -2.08 -52.71
C ASP A 477 -37.03 -1.75 -51.44
N ILE A 478 -37.13 -0.50 -51.00
CA ILE A 478 -36.47 0.03 -49.81
C ILE A 478 -36.84 -0.72 -48.51
N ARG A 479 -37.96 -1.46 -48.50
CA ARG A 479 -38.40 -2.24 -47.33
C ARG A 479 -37.41 -3.35 -46.96
N TYR A 480 -36.73 -3.95 -47.92
CA TYR A 480 -35.75 -5.01 -47.66
C TYR A 480 -34.42 -4.48 -47.12
N LEU A 481 -34.14 -3.21 -47.34
CA LEU A 481 -32.97 -2.56 -46.73
C LEU A 481 -33.01 -2.61 -45.18
N TRP A 482 -34.22 -2.52 -44.62
CA TRP A 482 -34.41 -2.67 -43.18
C TRP A 482 -34.08 -4.08 -42.69
N SER A 483 -34.41 -5.13 -43.44
CA SER A 483 -34.03 -6.50 -43.10
C SER A 483 -32.52 -6.69 -43.09
N PHE A 484 -31.79 -6.10 -44.02
CA PHE A 484 -30.32 -6.15 -44.05
C PHE A 484 -29.69 -5.42 -42.88
N LEU A 485 -30.23 -4.27 -42.49
CA LEU A 485 -29.80 -3.53 -41.33
C LEU A 485 -30.05 -4.32 -40.05
N ILE A 486 -31.18 -5.01 -39.94
CA ILE A 486 -31.51 -5.88 -38.81
C ILE A 486 -30.53 -7.05 -38.72
N PHE A 487 -30.16 -7.72 -39.82
CA PHE A 487 -29.18 -8.80 -39.81
C PHE A 487 -27.81 -8.32 -39.27
N GLY A 488 -27.35 -7.15 -39.73
CA GLY A 488 -26.14 -6.52 -39.26
C GLY A 488 -26.20 -6.17 -37.74
N LEU A 489 -27.34 -5.61 -37.33
CA LEU A 489 -27.57 -5.24 -35.91
C LEU A 489 -27.59 -6.47 -35.00
N VAL A 490 -28.27 -7.53 -35.39
CA VAL A 490 -28.33 -8.78 -34.64
C VAL A 490 -26.95 -9.43 -34.56
N ALA A 491 -26.21 -9.51 -35.68
CA ALA A 491 -24.83 -10.00 -35.66
C ALA A 491 -23.94 -9.20 -34.71
N PHE A 492 -24.11 -7.88 -34.68
CA PHE A 492 -23.37 -6.99 -33.76
C PHE A 492 -23.73 -7.22 -32.30
N LEU A 493 -25.02 -7.21 -31.95
CA LEU A 493 -25.48 -7.31 -30.55
C LEU A 493 -25.22 -8.71 -29.99
N VAL A 494 -25.60 -9.77 -30.71
CA VAL A 494 -25.45 -11.14 -30.23
C VAL A 494 -23.98 -11.56 -30.23
N GLY A 495 -23.22 -11.24 -31.24
CA GLY A 495 -21.80 -11.53 -31.31
C GLY A 495 -21.00 -10.80 -30.20
N GLY A 496 -21.35 -9.54 -29.92
CA GLY A 496 -20.74 -8.77 -28.85
C GLY A 496 -21.05 -9.32 -27.46
N LYS A 497 -22.31 -9.70 -27.18
CA LYS A 497 -22.71 -10.30 -25.90
C LYS A 497 -22.10 -11.68 -25.68
N THR A 498 -22.06 -12.52 -26.70
CA THR A 498 -21.45 -13.86 -26.61
C THR A 498 -19.96 -13.79 -26.28
N GLU A 499 -19.24 -12.86 -26.90
CA GLU A 499 -17.81 -12.66 -26.64
C GLU A 499 -17.58 -12.15 -25.23
N SER A 500 -18.38 -11.21 -24.72
CA SER A 500 -18.33 -10.72 -23.34
C SER A 500 -18.57 -11.85 -22.33
N LEU A 501 -19.61 -12.67 -22.55
CA LEU A 501 -19.96 -13.78 -21.68
C LEU A 501 -18.87 -14.86 -21.64
N ARG A 502 -18.25 -15.17 -22.77
CA ARG A 502 -17.11 -16.10 -22.82
C ARG A 502 -15.92 -15.59 -22.01
N ARG A 503 -15.57 -14.31 -22.14
CA ARG A 503 -14.50 -13.69 -21.36
C ARG A 503 -14.78 -13.77 -19.85
N GLU A 504 -16.02 -13.54 -19.46
CA GLU A 504 -16.45 -13.60 -18.06
C GLU A 504 -16.36 -15.03 -17.50
N LEU A 505 -16.82 -16.02 -18.26
CA LEU A 505 -16.70 -17.44 -17.90
C LEU A 505 -15.24 -17.91 -17.81
N GLU A 506 -14.39 -17.50 -18.74
CA GLU A 506 -12.96 -17.82 -18.68
C GLU A 506 -12.27 -17.19 -17.47
N SER A 507 -12.62 -15.94 -17.12
CA SER A 507 -12.09 -15.26 -15.94
C SER A 507 -12.51 -15.96 -14.65
N THR A 508 -13.77 -16.41 -14.57
CA THR A 508 -14.31 -17.14 -13.42
C THR A 508 -13.63 -18.51 -13.27
N ARG A 509 -13.50 -19.27 -14.35
CA ARG A 509 -12.80 -20.56 -14.34
C ARG A 509 -11.34 -20.44 -13.91
N ARG A 510 -10.64 -19.40 -14.34
CA ARG A 510 -9.25 -19.14 -13.90
C ARG A 510 -9.18 -18.80 -12.41
N ARG A 511 -10.16 -18.03 -11.89
CA ARG A 511 -10.24 -17.76 -10.43
C ARG A 511 -10.45 -19.01 -9.62
N GLU A 512 -11.39 -19.88 -10.04
CA GLU A 512 -11.64 -21.18 -9.39
C GLU A 512 -10.40 -22.08 -9.43
N SER A 513 -9.70 -22.13 -10.56
CA SER A 513 -8.45 -22.88 -10.69
C SER A 513 -7.37 -22.38 -9.74
N ASN A 514 -7.18 -21.06 -9.63
CA ASN A 514 -6.17 -20.46 -8.75
C ASN A 514 -6.51 -20.70 -7.27
N VAL A 515 -7.79 -20.54 -6.88
CA VAL A 515 -8.24 -20.82 -5.51
C VAL A 515 -8.04 -22.29 -5.15
N ASN A 516 -8.39 -23.21 -6.06
CA ASN A 516 -8.18 -24.64 -5.88
C ASN A 516 -6.71 -25.02 -5.79
N SER A 517 -5.85 -24.37 -6.60
CA SER A 517 -4.40 -24.56 -6.55
C SER A 517 -3.82 -24.12 -5.19
N LEU A 518 -4.20 -22.93 -4.72
CA LEU A 518 -3.79 -22.41 -3.40
C LEU A 518 -4.33 -23.28 -2.24
N TYR A 519 -5.58 -23.72 -2.31
CA TYR A 519 -6.17 -24.57 -1.29
C TYR A 519 -5.43 -25.93 -1.19
N ARG A 520 -5.16 -26.57 -2.34
CA ARG A 520 -4.38 -27.81 -2.38
C ARG A 520 -2.97 -27.63 -1.86
N PHE A 521 -2.34 -26.52 -2.19
CA PHE A 521 -1.00 -26.18 -1.68
C PHE A 521 -1.01 -25.97 -0.17
N SER A 522 -1.94 -25.16 0.37
CA SER A 522 -2.10 -24.94 1.80
C SER A 522 -2.39 -26.23 2.57
N SER A 523 -3.26 -27.09 2.02
CA SER A 523 -3.61 -28.38 2.63
C SER A 523 -2.42 -29.36 2.65
N ARG A 524 -1.57 -29.34 1.62
CA ARG A 524 -0.36 -30.19 1.59
C ARG A 524 0.70 -29.70 2.58
N ILE A 525 0.95 -28.40 2.65
CA ILE A 525 1.88 -27.84 3.64
C ILE A 525 1.39 -28.13 5.07
N ALA A 526 0.11 -27.98 5.34
CA ALA A 526 -0.45 -28.24 6.67
C ALA A 526 -0.39 -29.73 7.10
N ALA A 527 -0.18 -30.65 6.18
CA ALA A 527 -0.08 -32.09 6.44
C ALA A 527 1.37 -32.59 6.61
N VAL A 528 2.36 -31.72 6.50
CA VAL A 528 3.78 -32.06 6.54
C VAL A 528 4.45 -31.38 7.73
N ASP A 529 5.13 -32.16 8.58
CA ASP A 529 5.86 -31.64 9.75
C ASP A 529 7.36 -31.42 9.49
N ASP A 530 7.87 -31.83 8.31
CA ASP A 530 9.29 -31.71 7.97
C ASP A 530 9.59 -30.50 7.10
N ALA A 531 10.54 -29.66 7.55
CA ALA A 531 10.91 -28.41 6.88
C ALA A 531 11.47 -28.62 5.46
N VAL A 532 12.18 -29.73 5.20
CA VAL A 532 12.76 -30.01 3.88
C VAL A 532 11.64 -30.32 2.89
N THR A 533 10.71 -31.18 3.28
CA THR A 533 9.55 -31.55 2.44
C THR A 533 8.63 -30.33 2.18
N ILE A 534 8.48 -29.40 3.14
CA ILE A 534 7.75 -28.14 2.93
C ILE A 534 8.44 -27.29 1.86
N MET A 535 9.77 -27.17 1.90
CA MET A 535 10.54 -26.43 0.91
C MET A 535 10.46 -27.05 -0.49
N GLU A 536 10.52 -28.37 -0.60
CA GLU A 536 10.37 -29.09 -1.87
C GLU A 536 8.96 -28.89 -2.48
N GLU A 537 7.92 -29.01 -1.68
CA GLU A 537 6.54 -28.79 -2.15
C GLU A 537 6.32 -27.32 -2.56
N PHE A 538 6.90 -26.37 -1.81
CA PHE A 538 6.87 -24.96 -2.15
C PHE A 538 7.54 -24.67 -3.50
N VAL A 539 8.77 -25.14 -3.70
CA VAL A 539 9.55 -24.95 -4.93
C VAL A 539 8.82 -25.59 -6.11
N SER A 540 8.27 -26.80 -5.93
CA SER A 540 7.52 -27.53 -6.93
C SER A 540 6.21 -26.82 -7.30
N HIS A 541 5.49 -26.24 -6.33
CA HIS A 541 4.27 -25.49 -6.59
C HIS A 541 4.56 -24.19 -7.34
N VAL A 542 5.48 -23.38 -6.85
CA VAL A 542 5.86 -22.10 -7.46
C VAL A 542 6.48 -22.31 -8.84
N GLY A 543 7.34 -23.32 -9.00
CA GLY A 543 7.98 -23.64 -10.28
C GLY A 543 6.99 -24.06 -11.36
N ARG A 544 5.96 -24.83 -11.00
CA ARG A 544 4.86 -25.20 -11.92
C ARG A 544 4.00 -24.02 -12.30
N GLU A 545 3.63 -23.17 -11.36
CA GLU A 545 2.81 -21.98 -11.62
C GLU A 545 3.54 -20.94 -12.48
N LEU A 546 4.82 -20.72 -12.20
CA LEU A 546 5.63 -19.74 -12.95
C LEU A 546 6.22 -20.29 -14.24
N GLN A 547 6.21 -21.62 -14.45
CA GLN A 547 6.90 -22.30 -15.55
C GLN A 547 8.39 -21.90 -15.61
N ARG A 548 9.02 -21.76 -14.43
CA ARG A 548 10.41 -21.35 -14.27
C ARG A 548 11.13 -22.27 -13.28
N THR A 549 12.45 -22.36 -13.43
CA THR A 549 13.31 -23.00 -12.42
C THR A 549 13.28 -22.17 -11.15
N VAL A 550 12.99 -22.82 -10.02
CA VAL A 550 12.90 -22.20 -8.70
C VAL A 550 13.84 -22.94 -7.74
N LEU A 551 14.60 -22.19 -6.96
CA LEU A 551 15.60 -22.70 -6.04
C LEU A 551 15.37 -22.08 -4.66
N ILE A 552 15.60 -22.87 -3.61
CA ILE A 552 15.71 -22.38 -2.23
C ILE A 552 17.15 -22.62 -1.77
N LEU A 553 17.82 -21.52 -1.40
CA LEU A 553 19.16 -21.50 -0.84
C LEU A 553 19.08 -21.06 0.62
N LEU A 554 19.66 -21.83 1.54
CA LEU A 554 19.77 -21.45 2.94
C LEU A 554 21.22 -21.25 3.36
N PRO A 555 21.50 -20.28 4.24
CA PRO A 555 22.85 -20.06 4.75
C PRO A 555 23.24 -21.15 5.76
N GLU A 556 24.30 -21.86 5.49
CA GLU A 556 24.91 -22.81 6.41
C GLU A 556 26.39 -22.47 6.59
N SER A 557 26.78 -22.04 7.80
CA SER A 557 28.17 -21.69 8.15
C SER A 557 28.83 -20.65 7.21
N LYS A 558 28.10 -19.61 6.77
CA LYS A 558 28.51 -18.56 5.81
C LYS A 558 28.60 -18.98 4.33
N VAL A 559 28.09 -20.15 3.97
CA VAL A 559 27.98 -20.63 2.58
C VAL A 559 26.51 -20.91 2.30
N LEU A 560 26.02 -20.47 1.13
CA LEU A 560 24.67 -20.79 0.68
C LEU A 560 24.64 -22.23 0.17
N ARG A 561 23.76 -23.06 0.74
CA ARG A 561 23.50 -24.43 0.27
C ARG A 561 22.12 -24.53 -0.38
N LEU A 562 22.05 -25.26 -1.48
CA LEU A 562 20.80 -25.57 -2.15
C LEU A 562 20.03 -26.59 -1.30
N GLN A 563 18.82 -26.21 -0.86
CA GLN A 563 17.93 -27.08 -0.06
C GLN A 563 16.83 -27.70 -0.89
N ALA A 564 16.28 -26.97 -1.87
CA ALA A 564 15.23 -27.48 -2.75
C ALA A 564 15.34 -26.84 -4.14
N CYS A 565 15.02 -27.62 -5.18
CA CYS A 565 15.08 -27.20 -6.58
C CYS A 565 13.90 -27.76 -7.38
N TYR A 566 13.31 -26.91 -8.23
CA TYR A 566 12.41 -27.32 -9.29
C TYR A 566 12.96 -26.83 -10.63
N ALA A 567 13.25 -27.74 -11.55
CA ALA A 567 13.72 -27.42 -12.90
C ALA A 567 12.63 -27.69 -13.94
N VAL A 568 12.45 -26.77 -14.89
CA VAL A 568 11.42 -26.87 -15.96
C VAL A 568 11.78 -27.94 -17.00
N GLN A 569 13.07 -28.18 -17.23
CA GLN A 569 13.56 -29.26 -18.10
C GLN A 569 14.12 -30.37 -17.23
N GLN A 570 13.40 -31.47 -17.18
CA GLN A 570 13.85 -32.71 -16.55
C GLN A 570 14.84 -33.42 -17.49
N GLU A 571 16.11 -33.06 -17.41
CA GLU A 571 17.21 -33.95 -17.80
C GLU A 571 18.30 -33.78 -16.75
N ASP A 572 18.45 -34.85 -15.92
CA ASP A 572 19.56 -35.27 -15.06
C ASP A 572 19.94 -34.46 -13.80
N ALA A 573 19.60 -35.06 -12.69
CA ALA A 573 20.39 -35.38 -11.46
C ALA A 573 21.60 -34.52 -11.07
N GLU A 574 21.61 -33.31 -10.93
CA GLU A 574 22.50 -32.40 -10.19
C GLU A 574 22.47 -31.03 -10.84
N PHE A 575 21.41 -30.24 -10.50
CA PHE A 575 21.41 -28.86 -10.91
C PHE A 575 22.52 -28.10 -10.17
N GLN A 576 23.62 -27.76 -10.89
CA GLN A 576 24.66 -26.87 -10.37
C GLN A 576 24.34 -25.44 -10.70
N LEU A 577 24.23 -24.60 -9.67
CA LEU A 577 24.00 -23.18 -9.84
C LEU A 577 25.18 -22.52 -10.57
N PRO A 578 24.95 -21.77 -11.66
CA PRO A 578 26.04 -21.03 -12.32
C PRO A 578 26.72 -20.06 -11.34
N PRO A 579 28.06 -19.89 -11.41
CA PRO A 579 28.81 -19.02 -10.50
C PRO A 579 28.29 -17.56 -10.47
N SER A 580 27.74 -17.06 -11.59
CA SER A 580 27.14 -15.74 -11.70
C SER A 580 25.86 -15.60 -10.88
N GLU A 581 25.01 -16.63 -10.86
CA GLU A 581 23.76 -16.61 -10.09
C GLU A 581 24.02 -16.86 -8.60
N TYR A 582 25.04 -17.67 -8.28
CA TYR A 582 25.49 -17.84 -6.90
C TYR A 582 26.00 -16.52 -6.31
N ALA A 583 26.75 -15.73 -7.08
CA ALA A 583 27.23 -14.41 -6.65
C ALA A 583 26.07 -13.43 -6.38
N VAL A 584 25.02 -13.46 -7.20
CA VAL A 584 23.81 -12.64 -6.96
C VAL A 584 23.08 -13.08 -5.69
N ALA A 585 22.94 -14.39 -5.47
CA ALA A 585 22.30 -14.91 -4.26
C ALA A 585 23.10 -14.56 -2.99
N ALA A 586 24.43 -14.62 -3.04
CA ALA A 586 25.31 -14.23 -1.94
C ALA A 586 25.22 -12.72 -1.64
N TRP A 587 25.12 -11.88 -2.66
CA TRP A 587 24.94 -10.43 -2.51
C TRP A 587 23.58 -10.06 -1.88
N VAL A 588 22.53 -10.82 -2.16
CA VAL A 588 21.20 -10.60 -1.54
C VAL A 588 21.20 -10.98 -0.06
N GLN A 589 22.10 -11.87 0.37
CA GLN A 589 22.23 -12.29 1.77
C GLN A 589 22.98 -11.26 2.64
N GLU A 590 23.91 -10.46 2.08
CA GLU A 590 24.60 -9.36 2.74
C GLU A 590 23.66 -8.13 2.92
#